data_ea8864488051ebea6c296c930bd2a535
#
_entry.id   ea8864488051ebea6c296c930bd2a535
#
_cell.length_a   1.000
_cell.length_b   1.000
_cell.length_c   1.000
_cell.angle_alpha   90.00
_cell.angle_beta   90.00
_cell.angle_gamma   90.00
#
_symmetry.space_group_name_H-M   'P 1'
#
loop_
_entity.id
_entity.type
_entity.pdbx_description
1 polymer ?
#
loop_
_entity_poly.entity_id
_entity_poly.type
_entity_poly.pdbx_seq_one_letter_code
_entity_poly.pdbx_strand_id
1 'polypeptide(L)'
;MSIYKKHIRYIPRYIIIIAIAILLAFNYQLFVVENNFAPAGLNGIATMIQYKTGFSIGYMSLIINVPLCIFAYFFVQKRFAKYSLCFCITYSFVFLYLQKLGLEEFQYKSMGHDTIFPAILSGVISGVVYGTCFRNNASTGGTDIISKYISKKKPELNFFGLHLQLTAL
;
A
#
# COMPACT_ATOMS: atom_id res chain seq x y z
N MET A 1 -33.46 -9.28 11.72
CA MET A 1 -32.37 -10.26 11.83
C MET A 1 -31.35 -10.25 10.67
N SER A 2 -31.66 -9.68 9.51
CA SER A 2 -30.77 -9.62 8.32
C SER A 2 -29.66 -8.57 8.39
N ILE A 3 -29.91 -7.40 8.99
CA ILE A 3 -28.95 -6.27 9.04
C ILE A 3 -27.79 -6.57 10.00
N TYR A 4 -28.04 -7.25 11.10
CA TYR A 4 -27.00 -7.61 12.10
C TYR A 4 -25.99 -8.62 11.56
N LYS A 5 -26.45 -9.66 10.82
CA LYS A 5 -25.54 -10.62 10.13
C LYS A 5 -24.67 -9.98 9.06
N LYS A 6 -25.13 -8.90 8.44
CA LYS A 6 -24.39 -8.19 7.40
C LYS A 6 -23.20 -7.40 7.98
N HIS A 7 -23.37 -6.77 9.15
CA HIS A 7 -22.29 -6.03 9.83
C HIS A 7 -21.18 -6.93 10.38
N ILE A 8 -21.53 -8.08 10.96
CA ILE A 8 -20.56 -9.05 11.49
C ILE A 8 -19.60 -9.57 10.40
N ARG A 9 -20.03 -9.61 9.14
CA ARG A 9 -19.19 -10.09 8.00
C ARG A 9 -18.16 -9.06 7.52
N TYR A 10 -18.26 -7.79 7.93
CA TYR A 10 -17.34 -6.71 7.52
C TYR A 10 -16.24 -6.46 8.56
N ILE A 11 -16.51 -6.68 9.84
CA ILE A 11 -15.55 -6.48 10.93
C ILE A 11 -14.24 -7.26 10.68
N PRO A 12 -14.25 -8.57 10.34
CA PRO A 12 -13.01 -9.31 10.10
C PRO A 12 -12.20 -8.76 8.93
N ARG A 13 -12.85 -8.16 7.91
CA ARG A 13 -12.13 -7.56 6.78
C ARG A 13 -11.37 -6.30 7.17
N TYR A 14 -11.93 -5.43 7.99
CA TYR A 14 -11.21 -4.27 8.50
C TYR A 14 -10.03 -4.67 9.36
N ILE A 15 -10.15 -5.69 10.20
CA ILE A 15 -9.06 -6.22 11.02
C ILE A 15 -7.93 -6.74 10.12
N ILE A 16 -8.25 -7.51 9.09
CA ILE A 16 -7.26 -8.00 8.12
C ILE A 16 -6.57 -6.83 7.43
N ILE A 17 -7.33 -5.83 6.97
CA ILE A 17 -6.78 -4.66 6.25
C ILE A 17 -5.85 -3.85 7.15
N ILE A 18 -6.21 -3.65 8.41
CA ILE A 18 -5.37 -2.97 9.40
C ILE A 18 -4.09 -3.78 9.64
N ALA A 19 -4.19 -5.09 9.84
CA ALA A 19 -3.04 -5.95 10.09
C ALA A 19 -2.03 -5.92 8.92
N ILE A 20 -2.50 -6.03 7.67
CA ILE A 20 -1.61 -5.98 6.50
C ILE A 20 -1.07 -4.58 6.23
N ALA A 21 -1.79 -3.51 6.61
CA ALA A 21 -1.27 -2.15 6.52
C ALA A 21 -0.12 -1.92 7.52
N ILE A 22 -0.25 -2.44 8.75
CA ILE A 22 0.81 -2.44 9.74
C ILE A 22 2.02 -3.23 9.23
N LEU A 23 1.78 -4.43 8.70
CA LEU A 23 2.85 -5.29 8.15
C LEU A 23 3.61 -4.58 7.02
N LEU A 24 2.90 -3.87 6.12
CA LEU A 24 3.54 -3.12 5.05
C LEU A 24 4.36 -1.94 5.58
N ALA A 25 3.86 -1.23 6.60
CA ALA A 25 4.60 -0.13 7.21
C ALA A 25 5.92 -0.59 7.84
N PHE A 26 5.90 -1.71 8.56
CA PHE A 26 7.11 -2.33 9.08
C PHE A 26 8.06 -2.78 7.97
N ASN A 27 7.55 -3.44 6.93
CA ASN A 27 8.35 -3.86 5.79
C ASN A 27 9.09 -2.68 5.14
N TYR A 28 8.37 -1.58 4.92
CA TYR A 28 8.97 -0.38 4.30
C TYR A 28 10.01 0.27 5.21
N GLN A 29 9.73 0.40 6.51
CA GLN A 29 10.66 1.02 7.45
C GLN A 29 11.93 0.18 7.64
N LEU A 30 11.80 -1.16 7.71
CA LEU A 30 12.93 -2.03 8.02
C LEU A 30 13.79 -2.38 6.81
N PHE A 31 13.18 -2.55 5.63
CA PHE A 31 13.89 -3.09 4.46
C PHE A 31 13.96 -2.12 3.29
N VAL A 32 12.91 -1.34 3.05
CA VAL A 32 12.82 -0.51 1.83
C VAL A 32 13.59 0.80 1.99
N VAL A 33 13.26 1.56 3.03
CA VAL A 33 13.81 2.91 3.23
C VAL A 33 15.31 2.85 3.44
N GLU A 34 15.77 1.97 4.31
CA GLU A 34 17.17 1.88 4.68
C GLU A 34 18.09 1.39 3.55
N ASN A 35 17.56 0.52 2.68
CA ASN A 35 18.31 0.02 1.54
C ASN A 35 18.08 0.86 0.26
N ASN A 36 17.40 2.00 0.36
CA ASN A 36 17.09 2.90 -0.75
C ASN A 36 16.38 2.20 -1.92
N PHE A 37 15.54 1.22 -1.63
CA PHE A 37 14.77 0.55 -2.67
C PHE A 37 13.64 1.46 -3.16
N ALA A 38 13.41 1.45 -4.46
CA ALA A 38 12.28 2.11 -5.10
C ALA A 38 11.25 1.04 -5.54
N PRO A 39 10.24 0.74 -4.72
CA PRO A 39 9.18 -0.19 -5.12
C PRO A 39 8.43 0.31 -6.35
N ALA A 40 7.77 -0.58 -7.06
CA ALA A 40 6.99 -0.21 -8.24
C ALA A 40 5.83 0.75 -7.93
N GLY A 41 5.44 1.56 -8.90
CA GLY A 41 4.29 2.46 -8.83
C GLY A 41 4.54 3.74 -8.03
N LEU A 42 3.46 4.36 -7.53
CA LEU A 42 3.53 5.64 -6.81
C LEU A 42 4.35 5.58 -5.52
N ASN A 43 4.44 4.41 -4.88
CA ASN A 43 5.28 4.23 -3.70
C ASN A 43 6.77 4.36 -4.03
N GLY A 44 7.20 3.91 -5.22
CA GLY A 44 8.58 4.09 -5.69
C GLY A 44 8.92 5.57 -5.87
N ILE A 45 8.01 6.33 -6.47
CA ILE A 45 8.18 7.79 -6.61
C ILE A 45 8.27 8.45 -5.23
N ALA A 46 7.41 8.05 -4.30
CA ALA A 46 7.43 8.57 -2.93
C ALA A 46 8.75 8.26 -2.20
N THR A 47 9.31 7.05 -2.37
CA THR A 47 10.62 6.67 -1.83
C THR A 47 11.75 7.51 -2.42
N MET A 48 11.74 7.73 -3.74
CA MET A 48 12.74 8.58 -4.41
C MET A 48 12.69 10.03 -3.93
N ILE A 49 11.49 10.56 -3.71
CA ILE A 49 11.30 11.91 -3.16
C ILE A 49 11.80 11.95 -1.71
N GLN A 50 11.46 10.96 -0.88
CA GLN A 50 11.98 10.89 0.48
C GLN A 50 13.51 10.86 0.50
N TYR A 51 14.13 10.07 -0.36
CA TYR A 51 15.59 9.99 -0.45
C TYR A 51 16.24 11.34 -0.78
N LYS A 52 15.64 12.12 -1.70
CA LYS A 52 16.20 13.41 -2.13
C LYS A 52 15.87 14.58 -1.18
N THR A 53 14.68 14.59 -0.60
CA THR A 53 14.14 15.76 0.10
C THR A 53 13.98 15.57 1.61
N GLY A 54 14.08 14.32 2.10
CA GLY A 54 13.73 13.97 3.47
C GLY A 54 12.22 13.95 3.75
N PHE A 55 11.38 14.26 2.75
CA PHE A 55 9.92 14.28 2.94
C PHE A 55 9.36 12.87 3.04
N SER A 56 8.76 12.53 4.19
CA SER A 56 8.36 11.17 4.52
C SER A 56 7.36 10.57 3.54
N ILE A 57 7.56 9.29 3.18
CA ILE A 57 6.62 8.47 2.41
C ILE A 57 5.22 8.45 3.05
N GLY A 58 5.13 8.47 4.39
CA GLY A 58 3.86 8.48 5.10
C GLY A 58 3.00 9.69 4.75
N TYR A 59 3.58 10.89 4.70
CA TYR A 59 2.87 12.10 4.27
C TYR A 59 2.53 12.07 2.78
N MET A 60 3.47 11.63 1.92
CA MET A 60 3.22 11.48 0.49
C MET A 60 2.07 10.51 0.22
N SER A 61 2.05 9.40 0.93
CA SER A 61 0.98 8.41 0.82
C SER A 61 -0.39 9.02 1.16
N LEU A 62 -0.50 9.82 2.21
CA LEU A 62 -1.75 10.50 2.56
C LEU A 62 -2.18 11.50 1.49
N ILE A 63 -1.26 12.37 1.06
CA ILE A 63 -1.54 13.43 0.08
C ILE A 63 -2.03 12.85 -1.24
N ILE A 64 -1.44 11.74 -1.70
CA ILE A 64 -1.80 11.13 -2.98
C ILE A 64 -3.01 10.21 -2.84
N ASN A 65 -3.03 9.34 -1.83
CA ASN A 65 -4.02 8.28 -1.75
C ASN A 65 -5.37 8.73 -1.20
N VAL A 66 -5.42 9.76 -0.35
CA VAL A 66 -6.71 10.27 0.15
C VAL A 66 -7.57 10.83 -0.99
N PRO A 67 -7.08 11.73 -1.86
CA PRO A 67 -7.84 12.16 -3.04
C PRO A 67 -8.23 11.01 -3.97
N LEU A 68 -7.32 10.04 -4.21
CA LEU A 68 -7.62 8.88 -5.03
C LEU A 68 -8.71 7.99 -4.42
N CYS A 69 -8.73 7.81 -3.10
CA CYS A 69 -9.78 7.07 -2.42
C CYS A 69 -11.14 7.82 -2.47
N ILE A 70 -11.13 9.15 -2.37
CA ILE A 70 -12.33 9.97 -2.57
C ILE A 70 -12.84 9.79 -4.01
N PHE A 71 -11.96 9.88 -5.01
CA PHE A 71 -12.30 9.60 -6.40
C PHE A 71 -12.90 8.19 -6.57
N ALA A 72 -12.27 7.17 -5.97
CA ALA A 72 -12.77 5.80 -6.01
C ALA A 72 -14.14 5.64 -5.37
N TYR A 73 -14.45 6.42 -4.34
CA TYR A 73 -15.74 6.40 -3.67
C TYR A 73 -16.89 6.79 -4.60
N PHE A 74 -16.68 7.78 -5.45
CA PHE A 74 -17.70 8.27 -6.39
C PHE A 74 -17.72 7.46 -7.70
N PHE A 75 -16.55 7.10 -8.25
CA PHE A 75 -16.45 6.57 -9.60
C PHE A 75 -16.23 5.05 -9.68
N VAL A 76 -15.67 4.42 -8.65
CA VAL A 76 -15.40 2.97 -8.65
C VAL A 76 -16.43 2.21 -7.84
N GLN A 77 -16.26 2.15 -6.53
CA GLN A 77 -17.15 1.43 -5.63
C GLN A 77 -16.97 1.91 -4.19
N LYS A 78 -18.06 2.26 -3.52
CA LYS A 78 -18.04 2.78 -2.14
C LYS A 78 -17.36 1.86 -1.12
N ARG A 79 -17.52 0.53 -1.26
CA ARG A 79 -16.90 -0.45 -0.34
C ARG A 79 -15.39 -0.54 -0.55
N PHE A 80 -14.97 -0.63 -1.81
CA PHE A 80 -13.57 -0.63 -2.20
C PHE A 80 -12.85 0.62 -1.67
N ALA A 81 -13.42 1.79 -1.90
CA ALA A 81 -12.86 3.06 -1.45
C ALA A 81 -12.70 3.14 0.08
N LYS A 82 -13.70 2.68 0.86
CA LYS A 82 -13.63 2.67 2.33
C LYS A 82 -12.52 1.76 2.85
N TYR A 83 -12.37 0.57 2.27
CA TYR A 83 -11.32 -0.37 2.66
C TYR A 83 -9.93 0.14 2.28
N SER A 84 -9.78 0.71 1.09
CA SER A 84 -8.53 1.31 0.63
C SER A 84 -8.15 2.54 1.47
N LEU A 85 -9.12 3.39 1.81
CA LEU A 85 -8.89 4.54 2.69
C LEU A 85 -8.43 4.09 4.09
N CYS A 86 -9.07 3.07 4.66
CA CYS A 86 -8.67 2.49 5.93
C CYS A 86 -7.23 1.98 5.88
N PHE A 87 -6.86 1.26 4.80
CA PHE A 87 -5.49 0.80 4.58
C PHE A 87 -4.50 1.97 4.53
N CYS A 88 -4.76 2.97 3.67
CA CYS A 88 -3.84 4.10 3.46
C CYS A 88 -3.63 4.93 4.73
N ILE A 89 -4.71 5.19 5.47
CA ILE A 89 -4.63 5.91 6.75
C ILE A 89 -3.81 5.11 7.76
N THR A 90 -4.13 3.84 7.96
CA THR A 90 -3.41 2.97 8.92
C THR A 90 -1.92 2.86 8.55
N TYR A 91 -1.62 2.56 7.28
CA TYR A 91 -0.24 2.48 6.78
C TYR A 91 0.54 3.76 7.05
N SER A 92 -0.03 4.90 6.69
CA SER A 92 0.66 6.19 6.82
C SER A 92 0.91 6.57 8.28
N PHE A 93 -0.08 6.40 9.16
CA PHE A 93 0.09 6.71 10.59
C PHE A 93 1.11 5.78 11.25
N VAL A 94 1.04 4.47 10.97
CA VAL A 94 2.00 3.51 11.52
C VAL A 94 3.39 3.79 10.99
N PHE A 95 3.55 4.06 9.69
CA PHE A 95 4.84 4.39 9.09
C PHE A 95 5.47 5.64 9.73
N LEU A 96 4.68 6.74 9.88
CA LEU A 96 5.14 7.96 10.52
C LEU A 96 5.50 7.76 12.01
N TYR A 97 4.73 6.92 12.70
CA TYR A 97 5.02 6.56 14.09
C TYR A 97 6.32 5.78 14.23
N LEU A 98 6.54 4.77 13.36
CA LEU A 98 7.78 3.99 13.33
C LEU A 98 9.00 4.87 12.99
N GLN A 99 8.83 5.81 12.08
CA GLN A 99 9.89 6.76 11.72
C GLN A 99 10.28 7.67 12.90
N LYS A 100 9.30 8.06 13.75
CA LYS A 100 9.58 8.86 14.97
C LYS A 100 10.24 8.06 16.08
N LEU A 101 10.00 6.75 16.14
CA LEU A 101 10.60 5.88 17.16
C LEU A 101 12.11 5.66 16.96
N GLY A 102 12.66 6.11 15.84
CA GLY A 102 14.10 5.98 15.57
C GLY A 102 14.57 4.52 15.59
N LEU A 103 13.84 3.62 14.92
CA LEU A 103 14.16 2.18 14.87
C LEU A 103 15.44 1.90 14.03
N GLU A 104 16.40 2.80 14.06
CA GLU A 104 17.65 2.69 13.30
C GLU A 104 18.44 1.44 13.67
N GLU A 105 18.38 1.00 14.93
CA GLU A 105 19.05 -0.21 15.42
C GLU A 105 18.42 -1.52 14.90
N PHE A 106 17.14 -1.48 14.53
CA PHE A 106 16.41 -2.64 13.99
C PHE A 106 16.34 -2.66 12.47
N GLN A 107 16.80 -1.60 11.82
CA GLN A 107 16.82 -1.52 10.37
C GLN A 107 17.90 -2.44 9.80
N TYR A 108 17.50 -3.27 8.84
CA TYR A 108 18.45 -4.14 8.17
C TYR A 108 19.24 -3.35 7.12
N LYS A 109 20.41 -2.86 7.53
CA LYS A 109 21.39 -2.27 6.60
C LYS A 109 22.16 -3.38 5.92
N SER A 110 22.07 -3.49 4.61
CA SER A 110 22.97 -4.36 3.87
C SER A 110 24.36 -3.73 3.84
N MET A 111 25.34 -4.42 4.40
CA MET A 111 26.73 -3.98 4.38
C MET A 111 27.34 -4.15 2.97
N GLY A 112 26.95 -3.26 2.06
CA GLY A 112 27.64 -3.02 0.79
C GLY A 112 27.42 -4.00 -0.36
N HIS A 113 27.18 -5.29 -0.15
CA HIS A 113 27.07 -6.29 -1.22
C HIS A 113 25.81 -7.18 -1.18
N ASP A 114 25.13 -7.31 -0.07
CA ASP A 114 24.04 -8.27 0.11
C ASP A 114 22.63 -7.63 0.11
N THR A 115 22.36 -6.75 -0.85
CA THR A 115 21.03 -6.13 -1.02
C THR A 115 19.95 -7.11 -1.51
N ILE A 116 20.36 -8.28 -2.00
CA ILE A 116 19.45 -9.31 -2.56
C ILE A 116 18.52 -9.84 -1.47
N PHE A 117 19.03 -10.14 -0.27
CA PHE A 117 18.23 -10.70 0.81
C PHE A 117 17.08 -9.77 1.25
N PRO A 118 17.32 -8.50 1.63
CA PRO A 118 16.24 -7.59 2.00
C PRO A 118 15.30 -7.28 0.82
N ALA A 119 15.78 -7.30 -0.42
CA ALA A 119 14.94 -7.11 -1.60
C ALA A 119 13.94 -8.26 -1.80
N ILE A 120 14.41 -9.52 -1.71
CA ILE A 120 13.56 -10.70 -1.81
C ILE A 120 12.54 -10.72 -0.66
N LEU A 121 12.98 -10.50 0.57
CA LEU A 121 12.12 -10.53 1.75
C LEU A 121 11.03 -9.44 1.67
N SER A 122 11.43 -8.21 1.35
CA SER A 122 10.51 -7.10 1.15
C SER A 122 9.53 -7.37 0.00
N GLY A 123 9.99 -7.95 -1.10
CA GLY A 123 9.15 -8.33 -2.23
C GLY A 123 8.10 -9.37 -1.88
N VAL A 124 8.48 -10.42 -1.13
CA VAL A 124 7.55 -11.46 -0.67
C VAL A 124 6.50 -10.87 0.27
N ILE A 125 6.91 -10.08 1.27
CA ILE A 125 5.98 -9.44 2.20
C ILE A 125 5.01 -8.51 1.44
N SER A 126 5.53 -7.67 0.54
CA SER A 126 4.71 -6.77 -0.28
C SER A 126 3.73 -7.54 -1.15
N GLY A 127 4.16 -8.64 -1.78
CA GLY A 127 3.29 -9.52 -2.59
C GLY A 127 2.14 -10.11 -1.78
N VAL A 128 2.39 -10.60 -0.56
CA VAL A 128 1.36 -11.10 0.35
C VAL A 128 0.37 -9.99 0.73
N VAL A 129 0.87 -8.79 1.05
CA VAL A 129 0.03 -7.63 1.39
C VAL A 129 -0.86 -7.24 0.21
N TYR A 130 -0.30 -7.07 -0.98
CA TYR A 130 -1.05 -6.69 -2.18
C TYR A 130 -2.10 -7.75 -2.55
N GLY A 131 -1.72 -9.03 -2.57
CA GLY A 131 -2.65 -10.12 -2.84
C GLY A 131 -3.80 -10.18 -1.82
N THR A 132 -3.51 -9.96 -0.54
CA THR A 132 -4.52 -9.93 0.52
C THR A 132 -5.43 -8.70 0.41
N CYS A 133 -4.89 -7.53 0.05
CA CYS A 133 -5.69 -6.33 -0.25
C CYS A 133 -6.70 -6.60 -1.37
N PHE A 134 -6.24 -7.10 -2.51
CA PHE A 134 -7.12 -7.37 -3.65
C PHE A 134 -8.19 -8.41 -3.33
N ARG A 135 -7.84 -9.47 -2.61
CA ARG A 135 -8.79 -10.50 -2.14
C ARG A 135 -9.88 -9.94 -1.23
N ASN A 136 -9.57 -8.92 -0.44
CA ASN A 136 -10.52 -8.24 0.44
C ASN A 136 -11.21 -7.03 -0.21
N ASN A 137 -11.07 -6.86 -1.52
CA ASN A 137 -11.63 -5.73 -2.28
C ASN A 137 -11.16 -4.38 -1.72
N ALA A 138 -9.87 -4.29 -1.42
CA ALA A 138 -9.14 -3.10 -1.03
C ALA A 138 -7.96 -2.85 -1.99
N SER A 139 -7.32 -1.71 -1.87
CA SER A 139 -6.10 -1.34 -2.58
C SER A 139 -5.10 -0.77 -1.59
N THR A 140 -3.84 -0.93 -1.89
CA THR A 140 -2.75 -0.24 -1.18
C THR A 140 -2.63 1.23 -1.55
N GLY A 141 -3.42 1.68 -2.52
CA GLY A 141 -3.43 3.04 -3.05
C GLY A 141 -2.73 3.14 -4.41
N GLY A 142 -2.54 4.37 -4.86
CA GLY A 142 -1.76 4.64 -6.07
C GLY A 142 -2.40 4.15 -7.36
N THR A 143 -1.56 3.54 -8.20
CA THR A 143 -1.94 3.02 -9.53
C THR A 143 -3.03 1.96 -9.50
N ASP A 144 -3.19 1.24 -8.39
CA ASP A 144 -4.22 0.20 -8.21
C ASP A 144 -5.63 0.78 -8.38
N ILE A 145 -5.87 1.97 -7.80
CA ILE A 145 -7.16 2.64 -7.84
C ILE A 145 -7.49 3.05 -9.28
N ILE A 146 -6.48 3.56 -9.99
CA ILE A 146 -6.59 3.95 -11.39
C ILE A 146 -6.89 2.72 -12.27
N SER A 147 -6.13 1.64 -12.09
CA SER A 147 -6.33 0.37 -12.79
C SER A 147 -7.74 -0.17 -12.59
N LYS A 148 -8.24 -0.10 -11.36
CA LYS A 148 -9.60 -0.54 -11.00
C LYS A 148 -10.67 0.31 -11.67
N TYR A 149 -10.46 1.61 -11.78
CA TYR A 149 -11.37 2.52 -12.48
C TYR A 149 -11.42 2.24 -13.98
N ILE A 150 -10.26 2.08 -14.62
CA ILE A 150 -10.17 1.79 -16.06
C ILE A 150 -10.81 0.44 -16.39
N SER A 151 -10.48 -0.60 -15.62
CA SER A 151 -11.06 -1.95 -15.78
C SER A 151 -12.58 -1.97 -15.58
N LYS A 152 -13.13 -1.08 -14.75
CA LYS A 152 -14.58 -0.92 -14.62
C LYS A 152 -15.21 -0.28 -15.86
N LYS A 153 -14.52 0.69 -16.49
CA LYS A 153 -15.02 1.35 -17.71
C LYS A 153 -14.85 0.51 -18.98
N LYS A 154 -13.77 -0.29 -19.03
CA LYS A 154 -13.44 -1.15 -20.16
C LYS A 154 -13.25 -2.58 -19.66
N PRO A 155 -14.33 -3.39 -19.56
CA PRO A 155 -14.28 -4.77 -19.04
C PRO A 155 -13.38 -5.71 -19.87
N GLU A 156 -13.09 -5.35 -21.12
CA GLU A 156 -12.18 -6.07 -22.00
C GLU A 156 -10.73 -6.04 -21.50
N LEU A 157 -10.35 -5.00 -20.74
CA LEU A 157 -9.03 -4.87 -20.15
C LEU A 157 -8.96 -5.62 -18.82
N ASN A 158 -8.12 -6.65 -18.78
CA ASN A 158 -7.90 -7.40 -17.55
C ASN A 158 -7.24 -6.48 -16.50
N PHE A 159 -7.85 -6.41 -15.29
CA PHE A 159 -7.35 -5.60 -14.18
C PHE A 159 -5.87 -5.87 -13.86
N PHE A 160 -5.48 -7.14 -13.81
CA PHE A 160 -4.10 -7.50 -13.49
C PHE A 160 -3.11 -7.09 -14.58
N GLY A 161 -3.47 -7.26 -15.86
CA GLY A 161 -2.62 -6.84 -16.97
C GLY A 161 -2.43 -5.33 -17.00
N LEU A 162 -3.50 -4.57 -16.77
CA LEU A 162 -3.46 -3.12 -16.72
C LEU A 162 -2.66 -2.61 -15.50
N HIS A 163 -2.83 -3.27 -14.35
CA HIS A 163 -2.07 -2.95 -13.14
C HIS A 163 -0.56 -3.17 -13.36
N LEU A 164 -0.16 -4.28 -13.95
CA LEU A 164 1.24 -4.56 -14.29
C LEU A 164 1.81 -3.51 -15.24
N GLN A 165 1.08 -3.12 -16.27
CA GLN A 165 1.52 -2.08 -17.21
C GLN A 165 1.72 -0.72 -16.53
N LEU A 166 0.80 -0.31 -15.66
CA LEU A 166 0.87 0.97 -14.95
C LEU A 166 1.93 1.01 -13.83
N THR A 167 2.35 -0.15 -13.33
CA THR A 167 3.40 -0.24 -12.30
C THR A 167 4.80 -0.46 -12.88
N ALA A 168 4.89 -0.88 -14.15
CA ALA A 168 6.15 -1.07 -14.86
C ALA A 168 6.69 0.22 -15.54
N LEU A 169 5.89 1.28 -15.59
CA LEU A 169 6.28 2.62 -16.03
C LEU A 169 6.88 3.42 -14.89
#